data_f17112d589e6c70d3778e60c419f4062
#
_entry.id   f17112d589e6c70d3778e60c419f4062
#
_cell.length_a   1.000
_cell.length_b   1.000
_cell.length_c   1.000
_cell.angle_alpha   90.00
_cell.angle_beta   90.00
_cell.angle_gamma   90.00
#
_symmetry.space_group_name_H-M   'P 1'
#
loop_
_entity.id
_entity.type
_entity.pdbx_description
1 polymer ?
#
loop_
_entity_poly.entity_id
_entity_poly.type
_entity_poly.pdbx_seq_one_letter_code
_entity_poly.pdbx_strand_id
1 'polypeptide(L)'
;MKGAAGPFRLDRTRLLCVVLFCNAFGLGAFGPLLPEIGRSQSLADWQLGLAAASFGFARMVAAMPTGLLVARRLAATLMAAPAVIVVGTVLLVAAGPFPMLLAGRFLLGVAQTLTMIGGLMAMLLDDHGPNASVRLNFFEFSGMLGVLGGLGLVAVMPSGWGWKASLLIASTPVLVSLLLIPAMSRVFPRAPYHERPDASVASDRLPARRSSRQTVALMFGAGIVFALSWSAVSGFVVPIRGAREFGLSRTGISWLLAMSQTIDLIFLLPVGRAADRLGRGVVLGGVTIVLGLGTIGVGLGTFPWFALGCACFGLGLAGWMLPLGVIREHTPVTGLAWRTGLYRVGVDSAMFIGPFVAGVVGRDGEGIFLALIGAAALAMGARLLWRPSL
;
A
#
# COMPACT_ATOMS: atom_id res chain seq x y z
N MET A 1 40.61 11.03 18.28
CA MET A 1 40.97 10.55 16.94
C MET A 1 39.68 10.36 16.15
N LYS A 2 39.36 11.27 15.22
CA LYS A 2 38.23 11.17 14.31
C LYS A 2 38.57 10.10 13.29
N GLY A 3 37.91 8.94 13.36
CA GLY A 3 38.06 7.87 12.39
C GLY A 3 37.63 8.35 10.99
N ALA A 4 38.55 8.24 10.04
CA ALA A 4 38.33 8.55 8.64
C ALA A 4 37.07 7.80 8.13
N ALA A 5 36.09 8.55 7.66
CA ALA A 5 34.94 8.02 6.97
C ALA A 5 35.41 7.33 5.68
N GLY A 6 35.48 6.00 5.72
CA GLY A 6 35.74 5.19 4.52
C GLY A 6 34.62 5.43 3.49
N PRO A 7 34.96 5.44 2.18
CA PRO A 7 34.03 5.73 1.13
C PRO A 7 32.95 4.64 1.05
N PHE A 8 31.66 5.06 1.01
CA PHE A 8 30.48 4.22 0.77
C PHE A 8 30.15 3.15 1.85
N ARG A 9 29.93 3.56 3.10
CA ARG A 9 29.00 2.78 3.93
C ARG A 9 27.58 3.05 3.41
N LEU A 10 27.08 2.16 2.59
CA LEU A 10 25.65 2.13 2.22
C LEU A 10 24.85 2.06 3.53
N ASP A 11 24.21 3.17 3.89
CA ASP A 11 23.34 3.25 5.04
C ASP A 11 22.21 2.24 4.86
N ARG A 12 21.98 1.38 5.85
CA ARG A 12 20.93 0.34 5.83
C ARG A 12 19.57 0.89 5.38
N THR A 13 19.23 2.07 5.91
CA THR A 13 18.01 2.77 5.59
C THR A 13 17.91 3.10 4.11
N ARG A 14 18.96 3.68 3.54
CA ARG A 14 19.00 4.04 2.10
C ARG A 14 18.89 2.80 1.21
N LEU A 15 19.59 1.72 1.57
CA LEU A 15 19.53 0.47 0.82
C LEU A 15 18.11 -0.09 0.78
N LEU A 16 17.42 -0.14 1.93
CA LEU A 16 16.04 -0.61 2.01
C LEU A 16 15.06 0.30 1.27
N CYS A 17 15.24 1.62 1.33
CA CYS A 17 14.44 2.58 0.58
C CYS A 17 14.58 2.37 -0.94
N VAL A 18 15.80 2.18 -1.43
CA VAL A 18 16.05 1.90 -2.86
C VAL A 18 15.41 0.58 -3.29
N VAL A 19 15.55 -0.47 -2.48
CA VAL A 19 14.94 -1.79 -2.77
C VAL A 19 13.41 -1.68 -2.79
N LEU A 20 12.78 -1.01 -1.82
CA LEU A 20 11.34 -0.83 -1.82
C LEU A 20 10.86 0.02 -3.00
N PHE A 21 11.55 1.12 -3.30
CA PHE A 21 11.28 1.96 -4.45
C PHE A 21 11.28 1.15 -5.75
N CYS A 22 12.34 0.39 -6.01
CA CYS A 22 12.46 -0.42 -7.23
C CYS A 22 11.42 -1.54 -7.29
N ASN A 23 11.12 -2.18 -6.16
CA ASN A 23 10.15 -3.28 -6.10
C ASN A 23 8.70 -2.81 -6.30
N ALA A 24 8.40 -1.54 -6.05
CA ALA A 24 7.04 -1.00 -6.14
C ALA A 24 6.62 -0.54 -7.55
N PHE A 25 7.54 -0.43 -8.52
CA PHE A 25 7.22 0.02 -9.88
C PHE A 25 6.17 -0.84 -10.58
N GLY A 26 6.34 -2.15 -10.58
CA GLY A 26 5.38 -3.08 -11.19
C GLY A 26 3.99 -3.01 -10.58
N LEU A 27 3.91 -2.61 -9.30
CA LEU A 27 2.61 -2.40 -8.62
C LEU A 27 1.87 -1.20 -9.21
N GLY A 28 2.56 -0.06 -9.41
CA GLY A 28 1.97 1.13 -10.02
C GLY A 28 1.56 0.91 -11.48
N ALA A 29 2.34 0.13 -12.22
CA ALA A 29 2.08 -0.14 -13.63
C ALA A 29 0.83 -1.00 -13.89
N PHE A 30 0.42 -1.85 -12.96
CA PHE A 30 -0.64 -2.84 -13.19
C PHE A 30 -2.02 -2.19 -13.42
N GLY A 31 -2.39 -1.19 -12.60
CA GLY A 31 -3.70 -0.55 -12.66
C GLY A 31 -4.04 -0.01 -14.07
N PRO A 32 -3.22 0.87 -14.65
CA PRO A 32 -3.46 1.40 -15.99
C PRO A 32 -3.50 0.34 -17.11
N LEU A 33 -2.84 -0.79 -16.91
CA LEU A 33 -2.81 -1.89 -17.89
C LEU A 33 -3.98 -2.86 -17.75
N LEU A 34 -4.74 -2.80 -16.64
CA LEU A 34 -5.85 -3.72 -16.35
C LEU A 34 -6.92 -3.77 -17.46
N PRO A 35 -7.35 -2.64 -18.06
CA PRO A 35 -8.32 -2.68 -19.17
C PRO A 35 -7.77 -3.35 -20.44
N GLU A 36 -6.46 -3.20 -20.73
CA GLU A 36 -5.81 -3.85 -21.86
C GLU A 36 -5.68 -5.36 -21.64
N ILE A 37 -5.36 -5.78 -20.40
CA ILE A 37 -5.33 -7.19 -20.01
C ILE A 37 -6.71 -7.80 -20.22
N GLY A 38 -7.77 -7.14 -19.77
CA GLY A 38 -9.14 -7.60 -19.91
C GLY A 38 -9.55 -7.79 -21.37
N ARG A 39 -9.27 -6.80 -22.20
CA ARG A 39 -9.59 -6.87 -23.64
C ARG A 39 -8.80 -7.94 -24.37
N SER A 40 -7.50 -8.04 -24.10
CA SER A 40 -6.61 -8.98 -24.80
C SER A 40 -6.86 -10.45 -24.46
N GLN A 41 -7.40 -10.72 -23.27
CA GLN A 41 -7.71 -12.08 -22.78
C GLN A 41 -9.21 -12.36 -22.70
N SER A 42 -10.06 -11.44 -23.18
CA SER A 42 -11.53 -11.57 -23.16
C SER A 42 -12.08 -11.90 -21.77
N LEU A 43 -11.53 -11.26 -20.73
CA LEU A 43 -11.91 -11.55 -19.34
C LEU A 43 -13.23 -10.87 -18.98
N ALA A 44 -14.08 -11.61 -18.28
CA ALA A 44 -15.28 -11.07 -17.64
C ALA A 44 -14.91 -10.14 -16.46
N ASP A 45 -15.82 -9.25 -16.05
CA ASP A 45 -15.58 -8.26 -15.00
C ASP A 45 -15.19 -8.90 -13.66
N TRP A 46 -15.85 -9.97 -13.26
CA TRP A 46 -15.49 -10.70 -12.05
C TRP A 46 -14.08 -11.31 -12.11
N GLN A 47 -13.62 -11.74 -13.29
CA GLN A 47 -12.25 -12.22 -13.48
C GLN A 47 -11.23 -11.10 -13.35
N LEU A 48 -11.52 -9.92 -13.91
CA LEU A 48 -10.69 -8.72 -13.74
C LEU A 48 -10.64 -8.28 -12.28
N GLY A 49 -11.78 -8.26 -11.60
CA GLY A 49 -11.88 -7.97 -10.18
C GLY A 49 -11.07 -8.96 -9.35
N LEU A 50 -11.16 -10.26 -9.63
CA LEU A 50 -10.38 -11.30 -8.96
C LEU A 50 -8.88 -11.16 -9.24
N ALA A 51 -8.49 -10.82 -10.48
CA ALA A 51 -7.09 -10.57 -10.82
C ALA A 51 -6.51 -9.38 -10.04
N ALA A 52 -7.26 -8.28 -9.93
CA ALA A 52 -6.86 -7.14 -9.11
C ALA A 52 -6.80 -7.49 -7.61
N ALA A 53 -7.80 -8.22 -7.11
CA ALA A 53 -7.97 -8.63 -5.73
C ALA A 53 -6.92 -9.65 -5.26
N SER A 54 -6.42 -10.52 -6.16
CA SER A 54 -5.47 -11.58 -5.81
C SER A 54 -4.20 -11.07 -5.15
N PHE A 55 -3.80 -9.83 -5.43
CA PHE A 55 -2.71 -9.14 -4.76
C PHE A 55 -3.01 -8.90 -3.26
N GLY A 56 -4.20 -8.41 -2.92
CA GLY A 56 -4.63 -8.23 -1.53
C GLY A 56 -4.78 -9.55 -0.79
N PHE A 57 -5.34 -10.57 -1.45
CA PHE A 57 -5.45 -11.92 -0.92
C PHE A 57 -4.09 -12.51 -0.58
N ALA A 58 -3.12 -12.39 -1.50
CA ALA A 58 -1.76 -12.85 -1.27
C ALA A 58 -1.12 -12.18 -0.06
N ARG A 59 -1.31 -10.87 0.10
CA ARG A 59 -0.79 -10.11 1.25
C ARG A 59 -1.40 -10.60 2.56
N MET A 60 -2.71 -10.80 2.59
CA MET A 60 -3.42 -11.32 3.76
C MET A 60 -2.88 -12.68 4.20
N VAL A 61 -2.75 -13.62 3.24
CA VAL A 61 -2.27 -14.98 3.53
C VAL A 61 -0.77 -15.01 3.86
N ALA A 62 0.04 -14.22 3.16
CA ALA A 62 1.49 -14.20 3.34
C ALA A 62 1.95 -13.43 4.58
N ALA A 63 1.12 -12.57 5.18
CA ALA A 63 1.53 -11.69 6.29
C ALA A 63 2.09 -12.48 7.48
N MET A 64 1.36 -13.50 7.96
CA MET A 64 1.77 -14.30 9.11
C MET A 64 2.99 -15.18 8.82
N PRO A 65 3.04 -15.99 7.73
CA PRO A 65 4.24 -16.73 7.36
C PRO A 65 5.47 -15.85 7.17
N THR A 66 5.31 -14.67 6.56
CA THR A 66 6.41 -13.72 6.38
C THR A 66 6.92 -13.21 7.72
N GLY A 67 6.04 -12.88 8.67
CA GLY A 67 6.46 -12.47 10.02
C GLY A 67 7.32 -13.53 10.71
N LEU A 68 6.91 -14.81 10.64
CA LEU A 68 7.68 -15.92 11.17
C LEU A 68 9.02 -16.13 10.44
N LEU A 69 9.04 -15.96 9.12
CA LEU A 69 10.25 -16.09 8.31
C LEU A 69 11.25 -14.98 8.61
N VAL A 70 10.77 -13.74 8.75
CA VAL A 70 11.57 -12.56 9.11
C VAL A 70 12.21 -12.73 10.48
N ALA A 71 11.47 -13.22 11.48
CA ALA A 71 12.01 -13.50 12.82
C ALA A 71 13.18 -14.51 12.80
N ARG A 72 13.16 -15.46 11.87
CA ARG A 72 14.19 -16.49 11.76
C ARG A 72 15.30 -16.14 10.78
N ARG A 73 14.97 -15.49 9.65
CA ARG A 73 15.87 -15.31 8.50
C ARG A 73 15.61 -13.99 7.77
N LEU A 74 15.75 -12.85 8.47
CA LEU A 74 15.47 -11.51 7.93
C LEU A 74 16.17 -11.25 6.57
N ALA A 75 17.48 -11.51 6.49
CA ALA A 75 18.25 -11.28 5.28
C ALA A 75 17.73 -12.12 4.10
N ALA A 76 17.46 -13.42 4.32
CA ALA A 76 16.91 -14.28 3.27
C ALA A 76 15.53 -13.83 2.79
N THR A 77 14.67 -13.37 3.71
CA THR A 77 13.34 -12.85 3.39
C THR A 77 13.43 -11.62 2.48
N LEU A 78 14.29 -10.65 2.82
CA LEU A 78 14.50 -9.46 2.02
C LEU A 78 15.09 -9.77 0.63
N MET A 79 16.04 -10.71 0.55
CA MET A 79 16.67 -11.11 -0.70
C MET A 79 15.75 -11.94 -1.61
N ALA A 80 14.78 -12.66 -1.04
CA ALA A 80 13.82 -13.44 -1.82
C ALA A 80 12.80 -12.55 -2.54
N ALA A 81 12.45 -11.39 -1.99
CA ALA A 81 11.39 -10.54 -2.52
C ALA A 81 11.61 -10.13 -3.99
N PRO A 82 12.77 -9.59 -4.43
CA PRO A 82 12.98 -9.23 -5.83
C PRO A 82 12.89 -10.45 -6.78
N ALA A 83 13.39 -11.60 -6.36
CA ALA A 83 13.30 -12.83 -7.16
C ALA A 83 11.84 -13.28 -7.34
N VAL A 84 11.03 -13.21 -6.29
CA VAL A 84 9.59 -13.53 -6.37
C VAL A 84 8.86 -12.51 -7.26
N ILE A 85 9.24 -11.22 -7.26
CA ILE A 85 8.69 -10.21 -8.18
C ILE A 85 8.99 -10.61 -9.63
N VAL A 86 10.22 -10.99 -9.94
CA VAL A 86 10.60 -11.40 -11.30
C VAL A 86 9.80 -12.60 -11.74
N VAL A 87 9.71 -13.64 -10.91
CA VAL A 87 8.90 -14.83 -11.23
C VAL A 87 7.42 -14.46 -11.42
N GLY A 88 6.85 -13.66 -10.52
CA GLY A 88 5.46 -13.19 -10.63
C GLY A 88 5.22 -12.38 -11.91
N THR A 89 6.15 -11.48 -12.27
CA THR A 89 6.05 -10.68 -13.50
C THR A 89 6.16 -11.56 -14.75
N VAL A 90 7.10 -12.51 -14.78
CA VAL A 90 7.26 -13.47 -15.89
C VAL A 90 5.98 -14.29 -16.06
N LEU A 91 5.42 -14.82 -14.98
CA LEU A 91 4.15 -15.55 -15.02
C LEU A 91 3.00 -14.69 -15.56
N LEU A 92 2.90 -13.42 -15.13
CA LEU A 92 1.89 -12.49 -15.65
C LEU A 92 2.02 -12.29 -17.17
N VAL A 93 3.24 -12.06 -17.64
CA VAL A 93 3.50 -11.77 -19.07
C VAL A 93 3.39 -13.03 -19.92
N ALA A 94 3.82 -14.18 -19.41
CA ALA A 94 3.66 -15.46 -20.09
C ALA A 94 2.20 -15.95 -20.09
N ALA A 95 1.32 -15.34 -19.26
CA ALA A 95 -0.04 -15.80 -19.06
C ALA A 95 -0.80 -16.02 -20.37
N GLY A 96 -1.20 -17.26 -20.58
CA GLY A 96 -2.22 -17.68 -21.54
C GLY A 96 -3.54 -17.91 -20.77
N PRO A 97 -3.62 -18.93 -19.87
CA PRO A 97 -4.83 -19.20 -19.11
C PRO A 97 -4.97 -18.27 -17.90
N PHE A 98 -6.22 -17.94 -17.56
CA PHE A 98 -6.56 -17.06 -16.42
C PHE A 98 -5.92 -17.46 -15.07
N PRO A 99 -5.84 -18.75 -14.67
CA PRO A 99 -5.16 -19.15 -13.44
C PRO A 99 -3.67 -18.71 -13.35
N MET A 100 -2.99 -18.67 -14.48
CA MET A 100 -1.59 -18.24 -14.53
C MET A 100 -1.45 -16.73 -14.28
N LEU A 101 -2.39 -15.93 -14.79
CA LEU A 101 -2.48 -14.50 -14.47
C LEU A 101 -2.72 -14.27 -12.97
N LEU A 102 -3.61 -15.05 -12.36
CA LEU A 102 -3.86 -15.01 -10.91
C LEU A 102 -2.61 -15.39 -10.12
N ALA A 103 -1.92 -16.47 -10.51
CA ALA A 103 -0.71 -16.92 -9.84
C ALA A 103 0.40 -15.87 -9.89
N GLY A 104 0.62 -15.24 -11.06
CA GLY A 104 1.58 -14.15 -11.20
C GLY A 104 1.23 -12.96 -10.29
N ARG A 105 -0.05 -12.55 -10.28
CA ARG A 105 -0.51 -11.45 -9.43
C ARG A 105 -0.43 -11.78 -7.94
N PHE A 106 -0.73 -13.02 -7.57
CA PHE A 106 -0.56 -13.53 -6.20
C PHE A 106 0.91 -13.45 -5.75
N LEU A 107 1.85 -13.90 -6.58
CA LEU A 107 3.27 -13.84 -6.26
C LEU A 107 3.77 -12.39 -6.07
N LEU A 108 3.25 -11.42 -6.85
CA LEU A 108 3.57 -10.01 -6.62
C LEU A 108 3.08 -9.53 -5.24
N GLY A 109 1.91 -9.99 -4.79
CA GLY A 109 1.39 -9.70 -3.44
C GLY A 109 2.26 -10.30 -2.35
N VAL A 110 2.68 -11.57 -2.51
CA VAL A 110 3.65 -12.22 -1.60
C VAL A 110 4.95 -11.42 -1.53
N ALA A 111 5.52 -11.08 -2.68
CA ALA A 111 6.79 -10.34 -2.74
C ALA A 111 6.71 -8.95 -2.09
N GLN A 112 5.58 -8.26 -2.28
CA GLN A 112 5.33 -6.99 -1.60
C GLN A 112 5.28 -7.17 -0.08
N THR A 113 4.66 -8.24 0.40
CA THR A 113 4.60 -8.56 1.83
C THR A 113 6.00 -8.85 2.40
N LEU A 114 6.82 -9.65 1.67
CA LEU A 114 8.22 -9.91 2.04
C LEU A 114 9.02 -8.60 2.14
N THR A 115 8.89 -7.71 1.16
CA THR A 115 9.58 -6.42 1.13
C THR A 115 9.14 -5.51 2.29
N MET A 116 7.82 -5.37 2.50
CA MET A 116 7.27 -4.45 3.50
C MET A 116 7.54 -4.93 4.92
N ILE A 117 7.20 -6.18 5.24
CA ILE A 117 7.39 -6.71 6.61
C ILE A 117 8.89 -6.86 6.90
N GLY A 118 9.67 -7.36 5.94
CA GLY A 118 11.12 -7.49 6.10
C GLY A 118 11.81 -6.14 6.27
N GLY A 119 11.46 -5.16 5.44
CA GLY A 119 12.02 -3.82 5.51
C GLY A 119 11.64 -3.09 6.80
N LEU A 120 10.36 -3.17 7.20
CA LEU A 120 9.88 -2.59 8.44
C LEU A 120 10.61 -3.17 9.67
N MET A 121 10.74 -4.50 9.72
CA MET A 121 11.46 -5.16 10.81
C MET A 121 12.95 -4.78 10.81
N ALA A 122 13.59 -4.74 9.64
CA ALA A 122 14.99 -4.32 9.53
C ALA A 122 15.22 -2.88 10.03
N MET A 123 14.27 -1.98 9.78
CA MET A 123 14.30 -0.60 10.31
C MET A 123 14.13 -0.54 11.82
N LEU A 124 13.22 -1.37 12.37
CA LEU A 124 12.98 -1.43 13.83
C LEU A 124 14.15 -2.01 14.60
N LEU A 125 14.88 -2.98 14.01
CA LEU A 125 16.06 -3.59 14.62
C LEU A 125 17.29 -2.66 14.66
N ASP A 126 17.36 -1.69 13.77
CA ASP A 126 18.46 -0.72 13.68
C ASP A 126 18.21 0.51 14.58
N ASP A 127 17.14 0.48 15.40
CA ASP A 127 16.63 1.63 16.12
C ASP A 127 17.26 1.79 17.50
N HIS A 128 18.42 2.44 17.54
CA HIS A 128 19.01 2.94 18.76
C HIS A 128 19.15 4.48 18.77
N GLY A 129 18.34 5.20 17.97
CA GLY A 129 18.44 6.66 17.82
C GLY A 129 17.11 7.42 17.77
N PRO A 130 17.14 8.74 18.01
CA PRO A 130 15.95 9.60 18.12
C PRO A 130 15.12 9.74 16.82
N ASN A 131 15.59 9.20 15.69
CA ASN A 131 15.01 9.42 14.36
C ASN A 131 14.31 8.19 13.74
N ALA A 132 13.90 7.19 14.52
CA ALA A 132 13.27 5.97 14.04
C ALA A 132 11.99 6.23 13.22
N SER A 133 11.12 7.10 13.73
CA SER A 133 9.88 7.45 13.03
C SER A 133 10.14 8.12 11.67
N VAL A 134 11.17 8.96 11.59
CA VAL A 134 11.58 9.62 10.34
C VAL A 134 12.05 8.59 9.33
N ARG A 135 12.86 7.61 9.74
CA ARG A 135 13.35 6.54 8.84
C ARG A 135 12.21 5.66 8.33
N LEU A 136 11.26 5.31 9.20
CA LEU A 136 10.06 4.56 8.80
C LEU A 136 9.23 5.32 7.77
N ASN A 137 9.04 6.63 7.98
CA ASN A 137 8.32 7.47 7.03
C ASN A 137 9.06 7.56 5.68
N PHE A 138 10.40 7.66 5.69
CA PHE A 138 11.19 7.63 4.46
C PHE A 138 11.07 6.30 3.72
N PHE A 139 11.01 5.19 4.43
CA PHE A 139 10.82 3.87 3.84
C PHE A 139 9.45 3.78 3.15
N GLU A 140 8.35 4.12 3.84
CA GLU A 140 7.01 4.13 3.25
C GLU A 140 6.92 5.10 2.06
N PHE A 141 7.45 6.30 2.20
CA PHE A 141 7.50 7.31 1.14
C PHE A 141 8.23 6.80 -0.11
N SER A 142 9.33 6.06 0.06
CA SER A 142 10.06 5.48 -1.08
C SER A 142 9.22 4.44 -1.83
N GLY A 143 8.40 3.65 -1.14
CA GLY A 143 7.46 2.73 -1.76
C GLY A 143 6.39 3.46 -2.57
N MET A 144 5.81 4.53 -2.02
CA MET A 144 4.83 5.36 -2.71
C MET A 144 5.42 6.04 -3.96
N LEU A 145 6.65 6.54 -3.86
CA LEU A 145 7.38 7.07 -5.03
C LEU A 145 7.63 6.00 -6.10
N GLY A 146 7.90 4.75 -5.70
CA GLY A 146 8.04 3.64 -6.63
C GLY A 146 6.73 3.35 -7.39
N VAL A 147 5.59 3.34 -6.69
CA VAL A 147 4.26 3.23 -7.31
C VAL A 147 4.02 4.37 -8.31
N LEU A 148 4.30 5.62 -7.88
CA LEU A 148 4.17 6.80 -8.75
C LEU A 148 5.11 6.72 -9.96
N GLY A 149 6.34 6.22 -9.78
CA GLY A 149 7.29 5.96 -10.84
C GLY A 149 6.77 4.94 -11.87
N GLY A 150 6.13 3.88 -11.40
CA GLY A 150 5.47 2.88 -12.25
C GLY A 150 4.31 3.46 -13.05
N LEU A 151 3.45 4.27 -12.42
CA LEU A 151 2.37 5.00 -13.09
C LEU A 151 2.92 5.96 -14.15
N GLY A 152 3.92 6.78 -13.80
CA GLY A 152 4.55 7.74 -14.71
C GLY A 152 5.23 7.05 -15.89
N LEU A 153 5.90 5.92 -15.65
CA LEU A 153 6.55 5.17 -16.73
C LEU A 153 5.53 4.63 -17.73
N VAL A 154 4.41 4.04 -17.27
CA VAL A 154 3.33 3.58 -18.16
C VAL A 154 2.67 4.75 -18.90
N ALA A 155 2.55 5.93 -18.26
CA ALA A 155 1.97 7.11 -18.88
C ALA A 155 2.75 7.60 -20.12
N VAL A 156 4.08 7.43 -20.12
CA VAL A 156 4.94 7.90 -21.21
C VAL A 156 5.27 6.82 -22.25
N MET A 157 4.88 5.56 -21.97
CA MET A 157 5.14 4.46 -22.94
C MET A 157 4.27 4.59 -24.18
N PRO A 158 4.83 4.30 -25.38
CA PRO A 158 4.08 4.29 -26.62
C PRO A 158 2.84 3.39 -26.57
N SER A 159 1.71 3.88 -27.06
CA SER A 159 0.45 3.13 -27.07
C SER A 159 0.47 1.84 -27.89
N GLY A 160 1.37 1.78 -28.88
CA GLY A 160 1.57 0.58 -29.71
C GLY A 160 2.26 -0.59 -29.00
N TRP A 161 2.86 -0.35 -27.82
CA TRP A 161 3.42 -1.43 -27.01
C TRP A 161 2.26 -2.13 -26.25
N GLY A 162 2.11 -3.42 -26.46
CA GLY A 162 1.09 -4.18 -25.75
C GLY A 162 1.34 -4.19 -24.23
N TRP A 163 0.32 -4.50 -23.45
CA TRP A 163 0.41 -4.51 -21.98
C TRP A 163 1.53 -5.41 -21.45
N LYS A 164 1.86 -6.53 -22.11
CA LYS A 164 2.94 -7.44 -21.72
C LYS A 164 4.30 -6.75 -21.74
N ALA A 165 4.64 -6.09 -22.85
CA ALA A 165 5.89 -5.34 -22.97
C ALA A 165 5.94 -4.18 -21.98
N SER A 166 4.83 -3.45 -21.84
CA SER A 166 4.72 -2.33 -20.90
C SER A 166 4.93 -2.76 -19.45
N LEU A 167 4.34 -3.88 -19.03
CA LEU A 167 4.51 -4.41 -17.68
C LEU A 167 5.95 -4.90 -17.43
N LEU A 168 6.57 -5.58 -18.41
CA LEU A 168 7.96 -6.00 -18.31
C LEU A 168 8.89 -4.81 -18.12
N ILE A 169 8.76 -3.80 -18.96
CA ILE A 169 9.61 -2.59 -18.89
C ILE A 169 9.38 -1.86 -17.58
N ALA A 170 8.13 -1.68 -17.16
CA ALA A 170 7.82 -1.04 -15.87
C ALA A 170 8.34 -1.84 -14.66
N SER A 171 8.55 -3.14 -14.81
CA SER A 171 9.10 -3.98 -13.76
C SER A 171 10.64 -4.06 -13.77
N THR A 172 11.32 -3.50 -14.79
CA THR A 172 12.80 -3.57 -14.89
C THR A 172 13.55 -2.97 -13.70
N PRO A 173 13.05 -1.94 -12.96
CA PRO A 173 13.75 -1.45 -11.78
C PRO A 173 14.00 -2.53 -10.71
N VAL A 174 13.22 -3.62 -10.69
CA VAL A 174 13.47 -4.76 -9.77
C VAL A 174 14.86 -5.38 -10.00
N LEU A 175 15.43 -5.28 -11.21
CA LEU A 175 16.77 -5.76 -11.50
C LEU A 175 17.82 -5.04 -10.65
N VAL A 176 17.61 -3.76 -10.34
CA VAL A 176 18.47 -3.02 -9.39
C VAL A 176 18.43 -3.66 -8.02
N SER A 177 17.22 -4.06 -7.54
CA SER A 177 17.10 -4.77 -6.27
C SER A 177 17.81 -6.12 -6.28
N LEU A 178 17.78 -6.86 -7.41
CA LEU A 178 18.57 -8.10 -7.57
C LEU A 178 20.09 -7.85 -7.51
N LEU A 179 20.56 -6.81 -8.18
CA LEU A 179 21.98 -6.42 -8.15
C LEU A 179 22.42 -5.96 -6.75
N LEU A 180 21.51 -5.50 -5.90
CA LEU A 180 21.79 -5.09 -4.53
C LEU A 180 21.76 -6.27 -3.53
N ILE A 181 21.40 -7.49 -3.93
CA ILE A 181 21.40 -8.68 -3.05
C ILE A 181 22.76 -8.89 -2.36
N PRO A 182 23.93 -8.81 -3.04
CA PRO A 182 25.22 -8.97 -2.36
C PRO A 182 25.48 -7.88 -1.31
N ALA A 183 25.02 -6.65 -1.55
CA ALA A 183 25.10 -5.56 -0.56
C ALA A 183 24.21 -5.83 0.63
N MET A 184 22.97 -6.29 0.40
CA MET A 184 22.02 -6.66 1.46
C MET A 184 22.58 -7.80 2.32
N SER A 185 23.17 -8.83 1.72
CA SER A 185 23.75 -9.97 2.45
C SER A 185 24.93 -9.60 3.35
N ARG A 186 25.65 -8.51 3.02
CA ARG A 186 26.75 -7.97 3.85
C ARG A 186 26.23 -7.08 4.99
N VAL A 187 25.16 -6.36 4.75
CA VAL A 187 24.60 -5.37 5.68
C VAL A 187 23.69 -6.02 6.73
N PHE A 188 22.94 -7.07 6.34
CA PHE A 188 22.04 -7.78 7.24
C PHE A 188 22.64 -9.12 7.69
N PRO A 189 22.76 -9.37 9.01
CA PRO A 189 23.32 -10.59 9.51
C PRO A 189 22.44 -11.79 9.17
N ARG A 190 23.08 -12.94 8.86
CA ARG A 190 22.41 -14.21 8.59
C ARG A 190 22.00 -14.99 9.85
N ALA A 191 22.44 -14.52 11.04
CA ALA A 191 22.11 -15.16 12.30
C ALA A 191 20.62 -14.99 12.66
N PRO A 192 19.99 -16.00 13.29
CA PRO A 192 18.65 -15.83 13.82
C PRO A 192 18.62 -14.67 14.80
N TYR A 193 17.56 -13.87 14.75
CA TYR A 193 17.30 -12.85 15.75
C TYR A 193 16.92 -13.57 17.05
N HIS A 194 17.89 -13.68 17.97
CA HIS A 194 17.57 -14.01 19.34
C HIS A 194 17.03 -12.72 19.97
N GLU A 195 15.77 -12.73 20.36
CA GLU A 195 15.23 -11.71 21.27
C GLU A 195 16.22 -11.57 22.41
N ARG A 196 16.95 -10.46 22.43
CA ARG A 196 17.64 -10.07 23.67
C ARG A 196 16.55 -9.78 24.69
N PRO A 197 16.56 -10.44 25.86
CA PRO A 197 15.56 -10.21 26.89
C PRO A 197 15.74 -8.88 27.62
N ASP A 198 16.33 -7.87 26.98
CA ASP A 198 16.43 -6.52 27.54
C ASP A 198 15.08 -5.79 27.40
N ALA A 199 14.04 -6.41 28.00
CA ALA A 199 12.77 -5.76 28.29
C ALA A 199 12.88 -4.58 29.28
N SER A 200 14.09 -4.31 29.79
CA SER A 200 14.33 -3.23 30.75
C SER A 200 14.26 -1.83 30.14
N VAL A 201 14.42 -1.68 28.79
CA VAL A 201 14.32 -0.37 28.13
C VAL A 201 12.86 0.01 27.78
N ALA A 202 11.92 -0.90 27.97
CA ALA A 202 10.50 -0.65 27.67
C ALA A 202 9.76 0.10 28.81
N SER A 203 10.39 0.35 29.96
CA SER A 203 9.71 0.91 31.13
C SER A 203 9.53 2.43 31.13
N ASP A 204 10.23 3.16 30.27
CA ASP A 204 10.13 4.63 30.19
C ASP A 204 9.13 5.18 29.19
N ARG A 205 8.29 4.33 28.60
CA ARG A 205 7.19 4.80 27.75
C ARG A 205 6.03 5.23 28.65
N LEU A 206 5.57 6.46 28.44
CA LEU A 206 4.40 7.05 29.05
C LEU A 206 3.30 6.02 29.27
N PRO A 207 2.61 6.04 30.45
CA PRO A 207 1.55 5.09 30.74
C PRO A 207 0.52 5.11 29.60
N ALA A 208 0.25 3.94 29.00
CA ALA A 208 -0.73 3.81 27.94
C ALA A 208 -2.05 4.49 28.38
N ARG A 209 -2.44 5.56 27.70
CA ARG A 209 -3.72 6.25 27.93
C ARG A 209 -4.81 5.19 27.96
N ARG A 210 -5.63 5.15 29.01
CA ARG A 210 -6.66 4.10 29.19
C ARG A 210 -7.45 3.91 27.88
N SER A 211 -7.19 2.78 27.22
CA SER A 211 -7.77 2.47 25.92
C SER A 211 -9.27 2.20 26.09
N SER A 212 -10.11 3.07 25.54
CA SER A 212 -11.47 2.67 25.26
C SER A 212 -11.44 1.62 24.14
N ARG A 213 -12.05 0.44 24.38
CA ARG A 213 -12.24 -0.59 23.32
C ARG A 213 -12.88 0.01 22.07
N GLN A 214 -13.72 1.02 22.27
CA GLN A 214 -14.40 1.74 21.19
C GLN A 214 -13.43 2.55 20.32
N THR A 215 -12.41 3.20 20.90
CA THR A 215 -11.38 3.93 20.11
C THR A 215 -10.63 2.98 19.20
N VAL A 216 -10.17 1.86 19.72
CA VAL A 216 -9.46 0.86 18.93
C VAL A 216 -10.34 0.30 17.81
N ALA A 217 -11.61 -0.03 18.11
CA ALA A 217 -12.55 -0.52 17.09
C ALA A 217 -12.82 0.52 16.00
N LEU A 218 -12.93 1.81 16.35
CA LEU A 218 -13.07 2.90 15.36
C LEU A 218 -11.84 3.01 14.46
N MET A 219 -10.64 2.88 15.01
CA MET A 219 -9.40 2.92 14.22
C MET A 219 -9.28 1.71 13.29
N PHE A 220 -9.72 0.52 13.73
CA PHE A 220 -9.82 -0.65 12.86
C PHE A 220 -10.80 -0.40 11.71
N GLY A 221 -11.99 0.10 12.01
CA GLY A 221 -12.99 0.44 11.01
C GLY A 221 -12.49 1.49 10.02
N ALA A 222 -11.83 2.55 10.50
CA ALA A 222 -11.23 3.56 9.64
C ALA A 222 -10.18 2.95 8.69
N GLY A 223 -9.24 2.15 9.20
CA GLY A 223 -8.24 1.49 8.36
C GLY A 223 -8.84 0.56 7.30
N ILE A 224 -9.88 -0.19 7.65
CA ILE A 224 -10.62 -1.04 6.71
C ILE A 224 -11.29 -0.20 5.62
N VAL A 225 -11.95 0.90 5.99
CA VAL A 225 -12.61 1.82 5.03
C VAL A 225 -11.58 2.44 4.09
N PHE A 226 -10.44 2.89 4.59
CA PHE A 226 -9.34 3.40 3.75
C PHE A 226 -8.86 2.34 2.76
N ALA A 227 -8.59 1.13 3.24
CA ALA A 227 -8.09 0.04 2.39
C ALA A 227 -9.11 -0.39 1.33
N LEU A 228 -10.39 -0.47 1.71
CA LEU A 228 -11.48 -0.82 0.83
C LEU A 228 -11.66 0.25 -0.27
N SER A 229 -11.65 1.54 0.13
CA SER A 229 -11.71 2.66 -0.82
C SER A 229 -10.52 2.64 -1.76
N TRP A 230 -9.30 2.50 -1.23
CA TRP A 230 -8.08 2.52 -2.04
C TRP A 230 -8.06 1.39 -3.06
N SER A 231 -8.36 0.17 -2.64
CA SER A 231 -8.29 -1.00 -3.52
C SER A 231 -9.41 -1.02 -4.55
N ALA A 232 -10.64 -0.63 -4.17
CA ALA A 232 -11.76 -0.54 -5.09
C ALA A 232 -11.54 0.58 -6.13
N VAL A 233 -11.19 1.78 -5.68
CA VAL A 233 -11.05 2.96 -6.55
C VAL A 233 -9.81 2.85 -7.42
N SER A 234 -8.61 2.81 -6.83
CA SER A 234 -7.35 2.82 -7.58
C SER A 234 -7.02 1.48 -8.22
N GLY A 235 -7.39 0.37 -7.56
CA GLY A 235 -7.08 -0.98 -8.04
C GLY A 235 -7.98 -1.50 -9.14
N PHE A 236 -9.21 -0.97 -9.25
CA PHE A 236 -10.19 -1.51 -10.19
C PHE A 236 -11.05 -0.44 -10.90
N VAL A 237 -11.80 0.38 -10.15
CA VAL A 237 -12.85 1.22 -10.77
C VAL A 237 -12.25 2.32 -11.64
N VAL A 238 -11.25 3.07 -11.19
CA VAL A 238 -10.63 4.13 -12.00
C VAL A 238 -10.05 3.58 -13.30
N PRO A 239 -9.28 2.47 -13.32
CA PRO A 239 -8.83 1.87 -14.57
C PRO A 239 -9.96 1.42 -15.49
N ILE A 240 -10.91 0.64 -14.99
CA ILE A 240 -11.94 0.00 -15.81
C ILE A 240 -12.95 1.02 -16.31
N ARG A 241 -13.50 1.85 -15.43
CA ARG A 241 -14.47 2.88 -15.78
C ARG A 241 -13.86 3.96 -16.65
N GLY A 242 -12.62 4.39 -16.33
CA GLY A 242 -11.85 5.33 -17.14
C GLY A 242 -11.74 4.88 -18.60
N ALA A 243 -11.42 3.60 -18.82
CA ALA A 243 -11.31 3.04 -20.17
C ALA A 243 -12.66 2.84 -20.87
N ARG A 244 -13.68 2.35 -20.15
CA ARG A 244 -14.95 1.92 -20.76
C ARG A 244 -15.97 3.03 -20.93
N GLU A 245 -16.09 3.91 -19.93
CA GLU A 245 -17.11 4.97 -19.95
C GLU A 245 -16.58 6.27 -20.54
N PHE A 246 -15.33 6.60 -20.22
CA PHE A 246 -14.72 7.86 -20.66
C PHE A 246 -13.73 7.70 -21.80
N GLY A 247 -13.53 6.49 -22.31
CA GLY A 247 -12.64 6.22 -23.45
C GLY A 247 -11.17 6.59 -23.21
N LEU A 248 -10.75 6.64 -21.94
CA LEU A 248 -9.39 7.02 -21.61
C LEU A 248 -8.39 5.97 -22.06
N SER A 249 -7.30 6.44 -22.65
CA SER A 249 -6.13 5.62 -22.92
C SER A 249 -5.43 5.24 -21.60
N ARG A 250 -4.53 4.26 -21.65
CA ARG A 250 -3.69 3.93 -20.49
C ARG A 250 -2.91 5.14 -19.96
N THR A 251 -2.50 6.06 -20.84
CA THR A 251 -1.86 7.33 -20.45
C THR A 251 -2.80 8.20 -19.61
N GLY A 252 -4.05 8.39 -20.04
CA GLY A 252 -5.06 9.13 -19.28
C GLY A 252 -5.37 8.50 -17.92
N ILE A 253 -5.51 7.17 -17.87
CA ILE A 253 -5.71 6.43 -16.62
C ILE A 253 -4.50 6.58 -15.71
N SER A 254 -3.28 6.43 -16.24
CA SER A 254 -2.05 6.62 -15.48
C SER A 254 -1.95 8.00 -14.86
N TRP A 255 -2.30 9.06 -15.61
CA TRP A 255 -2.27 10.43 -15.10
C TRP A 255 -3.30 10.68 -14.01
N LEU A 256 -4.51 10.12 -14.10
CA LEU A 256 -5.51 10.23 -13.03
C LEU A 256 -5.05 9.53 -11.75
N LEU A 257 -4.51 8.32 -11.86
CA LEU A 257 -3.97 7.59 -10.70
C LEU A 257 -2.72 8.29 -10.13
N ALA A 258 -1.84 8.80 -11.01
CA ALA A 258 -0.67 9.56 -10.60
C ALA A 258 -1.05 10.87 -9.91
N MET A 259 -2.09 11.56 -10.38
CA MET A 259 -2.63 12.76 -9.73
C MET A 259 -3.10 12.44 -8.31
N SER A 260 -3.92 11.40 -8.13
CA SER A 260 -4.38 10.98 -6.80
C SER A 260 -3.22 10.64 -5.88
N GLN A 261 -2.23 9.88 -6.37
CA GLN A 261 -1.06 9.49 -5.59
C GLN A 261 -0.13 10.68 -5.28
N THR A 262 -0.01 11.64 -6.19
CA THR A 262 0.78 12.86 -5.98
C THR A 262 0.14 13.75 -4.92
N ILE A 263 -1.19 13.90 -4.97
CA ILE A 263 -1.94 14.66 -3.96
C ILE A 263 -1.75 13.99 -2.58
N ASP A 264 -1.90 12.67 -2.49
CA ASP A 264 -1.64 11.90 -1.26
C ASP A 264 -0.23 12.20 -0.70
N LEU A 265 0.80 12.08 -1.53
CA LEU A 265 2.19 12.35 -1.14
C LEU A 265 2.43 13.79 -0.67
N ILE A 266 1.88 14.79 -1.37
CA ILE A 266 2.03 16.21 -1.02
C ILE A 266 1.37 16.50 0.33
N PHE A 267 0.18 15.95 0.56
CA PHE A 267 -0.59 16.21 1.78
C PHE A 267 -0.26 15.30 2.96
N LEU A 268 0.51 14.23 2.76
CA LEU A 268 0.90 13.31 3.83
C LEU A 268 1.55 14.03 5.02
N LEU A 269 2.54 14.90 4.77
CA LEU A 269 3.23 15.64 5.82
C LEU A 269 2.36 16.76 6.43
N PRO A 270 1.66 17.61 5.64
CA PRO A 270 0.71 18.59 6.18
C PRO A 270 -0.37 17.96 7.06
N VAL A 271 -0.98 16.84 6.64
CA VAL A 271 -2.00 16.12 7.41
C VAL A 271 -1.41 15.57 8.71
N GLY A 272 -0.20 15.00 8.67
CA GLY A 272 0.49 14.55 9.88
C GLY A 272 0.72 15.69 10.88
N ARG A 273 1.23 16.84 10.42
CA ARG A 273 1.43 18.03 11.27
C ARG A 273 0.13 18.61 11.80
N ALA A 274 -0.92 18.61 10.99
CA ALA A 274 -2.25 19.02 11.42
C ALA A 274 -2.80 18.10 12.51
N ALA A 275 -2.59 16.78 12.38
CA ALA A 275 -3.00 15.79 13.37
C ALA A 275 -2.30 15.99 14.73
N ASP A 276 -1.02 16.37 14.71
CA ASP A 276 -0.27 16.67 15.95
C ASP A 276 -0.74 17.98 16.61
N ARG A 277 -1.25 18.97 15.84
CA ARG A 277 -1.69 20.27 16.36
C ARG A 277 -3.16 20.33 16.74
N LEU A 278 -4.04 19.78 15.88
CA LEU A 278 -5.49 19.88 16.02
C LEU A 278 -6.11 18.66 16.71
N GLY A 279 -5.30 17.61 16.93
CA GLY A 279 -5.76 16.32 17.46
C GLY A 279 -6.02 15.31 16.33
N ARG A 280 -5.57 14.08 16.56
CA ARG A 280 -5.61 13.01 15.54
C ARG A 280 -7.03 12.61 15.15
N GLY A 281 -7.97 12.62 16.10
CA GLY A 281 -9.37 12.29 15.84
C GLY A 281 -10.05 13.27 14.89
N VAL A 282 -9.81 14.58 15.08
CA VAL A 282 -10.39 15.64 14.25
C VAL A 282 -9.86 15.56 12.82
N VAL A 283 -8.53 15.47 12.68
CA VAL A 283 -7.92 15.43 11.33
C VAL A 283 -8.26 14.13 10.62
N LEU A 284 -8.22 12.99 11.32
CA LEU A 284 -8.65 11.70 10.74
C LEU A 284 -10.12 11.75 10.31
N GLY A 285 -11.00 12.37 11.11
CA GLY A 285 -12.40 12.57 10.75
C GLY A 285 -12.54 13.39 9.47
N GLY A 286 -11.84 14.52 9.37
CA GLY A 286 -11.85 15.38 8.19
C GLY A 286 -11.36 14.67 6.92
N VAL A 287 -10.20 14.03 6.96
CA VAL A 287 -9.66 13.32 5.77
C VAL A 287 -10.51 12.12 5.39
N THR A 288 -11.15 11.43 6.36
CA THR A 288 -12.07 10.32 6.08
C THR A 288 -13.35 10.81 5.38
N ILE A 289 -13.87 11.99 5.73
CA ILE A 289 -14.99 12.62 5.02
C ILE A 289 -14.58 12.96 3.58
N VAL A 290 -13.41 13.58 3.39
CA VAL A 290 -12.90 13.90 2.04
C VAL A 290 -12.70 12.62 1.21
N LEU A 291 -12.18 11.55 1.82
CA LEU A 291 -12.07 10.22 1.18
C LEU A 291 -13.44 9.71 0.73
N GLY A 292 -14.45 9.81 1.60
CA GLY A 292 -15.82 9.37 1.30
C GLY A 292 -16.43 10.14 0.14
N LEU A 293 -16.32 11.48 0.15
CA LEU A 293 -16.78 12.34 -0.95
C LEU A 293 -16.05 12.01 -2.25
N GLY A 294 -14.72 11.84 -2.19
CA GLY A 294 -13.91 11.42 -3.33
C GLY A 294 -14.35 10.07 -3.91
N THR A 295 -14.58 9.08 -3.03
CA THR A 295 -15.04 7.74 -3.43
C THR A 295 -16.42 7.80 -4.12
N ILE A 296 -17.37 8.59 -3.58
CA ILE A 296 -18.68 8.82 -4.21
C ILE A 296 -18.50 9.54 -5.56
N GLY A 297 -17.65 10.58 -5.62
CA GLY A 297 -17.39 11.34 -6.83
C GLY A 297 -16.86 10.47 -7.98
N VAL A 298 -16.00 9.50 -7.68
CA VAL A 298 -15.53 8.50 -8.66
C VAL A 298 -16.68 7.63 -9.16
N GLY A 299 -17.72 7.40 -8.35
CA GLY A 299 -18.95 6.68 -8.73
C GLY A 299 -19.93 7.49 -9.59
N LEU A 300 -19.81 8.82 -9.67
CA LEU A 300 -20.76 9.67 -10.39
C LEU A 300 -20.55 9.64 -11.91
N GLY A 301 -21.63 9.86 -12.67
CA GLY A 301 -21.74 9.55 -14.09
C GLY A 301 -21.02 10.47 -15.07
N THR A 302 -20.41 11.60 -14.66
CA THR A 302 -19.73 12.51 -15.60
C THR A 302 -18.23 12.64 -15.32
N PHE A 303 -17.45 12.84 -16.40
CA PHE A 303 -15.99 12.93 -16.29
C PHE A 303 -15.48 14.00 -15.32
N PRO A 304 -16.03 15.23 -15.27
CA PRO A 304 -15.58 16.22 -14.29
C PRO A 304 -15.71 15.76 -12.85
N TRP A 305 -16.82 15.14 -12.48
CA TRP A 305 -17.03 14.59 -11.14
C TRP A 305 -16.11 13.40 -10.84
N PHE A 306 -15.90 12.56 -11.85
CA PHE A 306 -14.95 11.44 -11.76
C PHE A 306 -13.51 11.94 -11.49
N ALA A 307 -13.03 12.95 -12.25
CA ALA A 307 -11.71 13.51 -12.08
C ALA A 307 -11.56 14.26 -10.73
N LEU A 308 -12.57 15.06 -10.34
CA LEU A 308 -12.61 15.73 -9.04
C LEU A 308 -12.66 14.69 -7.90
N GLY A 309 -13.43 13.61 -8.08
CA GLY A 309 -13.47 12.48 -7.16
C GLY A 309 -12.10 11.86 -6.95
N CYS A 310 -11.32 11.64 -8.02
CA CYS A 310 -9.94 11.15 -7.93
C CYS A 310 -9.02 12.12 -7.15
N ALA A 311 -9.17 13.43 -7.32
CA ALA A 311 -8.39 14.42 -6.59
C ALA A 311 -8.74 14.45 -5.09
N CYS A 312 -10.04 14.52 -4.75
CA CYS A 312 -10.52 14.44 -3.37
C CYS A 312 -10.12 13.12 -2.70
N PHE A 313 -10.23 12.01 -3.43
CA PHE A 313 -9.81 10.71 -2.97
C PHE A 313 -8.31 10.69 -2.60
N GLY A 314 -7.43 11.24 -3.44
CA GLY A 314 -6.00 11.37 -3.15
C GLY A 314 -5.73 12.19 -1.88
N LEU A 315 -6.45 13.30 -1.68
CA LEU A 315 -6.35 14.12 -0.47
C LEU A 315 -6.81 13.35 0.78
N GLY A 316 -7.90 12.59 0.66
CA GLY A 316 -8.39 11.74 1.74
C GLY A 316 -7.38 10.67 2.15
N LEU A 317 -6.66 10.07 1.19
CA LEU A 317 -5.65 9.03 1.45
C LEU A 317 -4.48 9.52 2.32
N ALA A 318 -4.17 10.81 2.33
CA ALA A 318 -3.10 11.36 3.16
C ALA A 318 -3.26 11.07 4.68
N GLY A 319 -4.44 10.65 5.11
CA GLY A 319 -4.71 10.17 6.48
C GLY A 319 -4.47 8.69 6.73
N TRP A 320 -4.04 7.91 5.73
CA TRP A 320 -3.90 6.45 5.77
C TRP A 320 -3.17 5.89 6.99
N MET A 321 -2.11 6.56 7.45
CA MET A 321 -1.28 6.10 8.57
C MET A 321 -1.84 6.49 9.95
N LEU A 322 -2.76 7.45 10.03
CA LEU A 322 -3.27 7.96 11.31
C LEU A 322 -3.95 6.89 12.17
N PRO A 323 -4.81 5.98 11.63
CA PRO A 323 -5.42 4.93 12.45
C PRO A 323 -4.41 4.04 13.16
N LEU A 324 -3.35 3.62 12.45
CA LEU A 324 -2.29 2.78 13.03
C LEU A 324 -1.52 3.53 14.12
N GLY A 325 -1.26 4.82 13.93
CA GLY A 325 -0.63 5.67 14.92
C GLY A 325 -1.44 5.72 16.22
N VAL A 326 -2.76 5.94 16.13
CA VAL A 326 -3.66 5.96 17.29
C VAL A 326 -3.74 4.59 17.97
N ILE A 327 -3.85 3.48 17.21
CA ILE A 327 -3.83 2.12 17.77
C ILE A 327 -2.56 1.90 18.60
N ARG A 328 -1.42 2.34 18.10
CA ARG A 328 -0.12 2.18 18.76
C ARG A 328 -0.06 2.92 20.10
N GLU A 329 -0.59 4.13 20.17
CA GLU A 329 -0.63 4.94 21.42
C GLU A 329 -1.59 4.38 22.47
N HIS A 330 -2.70 3.78 22.03
CA HIS A 330 -3.74 3.27 22.90
C HIS A 330 -3.59 1.77 23.21
N THR A 331 -2.48 1.15 22.85
CA THR A 331 -2.26 -0.28 23.05
C THR A 331 -1.06 -0.51 23.96
N PRO A 332 -1.22 -1.26 25.08
CA PRO A 332 -0.08 -1.70 25.88
C PRO A 332 0.94 -2.49 25.05
N VAL A 333 2.20 -2.40 25.42
CA VAL A 333 3.31 -3.07 24.69
C VAL A 333 3.04 -4.57 24.53
N THR A 334 2.51 -5.23 25.55
CA THR A 334 2.18 -6.67 25.56
C THR A 334 1.11 -7.07 24.54
N GLY A 335 0.23 -6.15 24.15
CA GLY A 335 -0.85 -6.41 23.17
C GLY A 335 -0.61 -5.78 21.80
N LEU A 336 0.44 -5.00 21.63
CA LEU A 336 0.67 -4.19 20.44
C LEU A 336 0.90 -5.04 19.18
N ALA A 337 1.71 -6.09 19.28
CA ALA A 337 2.01 -6.97 18.15
C ALA A 337 0.74 -7.66 17.63
N TRP A 338 -0.08 -8.21 18.53
CA TRP A 338 -1.34 -8.87 18.18
C TRP A 338 -2.33 -7.90 17.52
N ARG A 339 -2.55 -6.72 18.13
CA ARG A 339 -3.49 -5.72 17.59
C ARG A 339 -3.04 -5.17 16.25
N THR A 340 -1.74 -4.91 16.08
CA THR A 340 -1.18 -4.47 14.79
C THR A 340 -1.31 -5.57 13.73
N GLY A 341 -1.07 -6.83 14.09
CA GLY A 341 -1.27 -7.97 13.20
C GLY A 341 -2.72 -8.12 12.76
N LEU A 342 -3.67 -8.05 13.70
CA LEU A 342 -5.10 -8.12 13.41
C LEU A 342 -5.57 -6.94 12.54
N TYR A 343 -5.11 -5.71 12.83
CA TYR A 343 -5.35 -4.53 12.00
C TYR A 343 -4.86 -4.77 10.55
N ARG A 344 -3.66 -5.30 10.39
CA ARG A 344 -3.08 -5.60 9.09
C ARG A 344 -3.90 -6.62 8.31
N VAL A 345 -4.35 -7.70 8.97
CA VAL A 345 -5.25 -8.69 8.35
C VAL A 345 -6.55 -8.03 7.89
N GLY A 346 -7.16 -7.15 8.70
CA GLY A 346 -8.36 -6.42 8.32
C GLY A 346 -8.14 -5.51 7.09
N VAL A 347 -7.04 -4.77 7.06
CA VAL A 347 -6.65 -3.91 5.93
C VAL A 347 -6.40 -4.73 4.66
N ASP A 348 -5.62 -5.81 4.75
CA ASP A 348 -5.29 -6.64 3.59
C ASP A 348 -6.52 -7.43 3.09
N SER A 349 -7.46 -7.82 3.99
CA SER A 349 -8.77 -8.37 3.61
C SER A 349 -9.61 -7.36 2.83
N ALA A 350 -9.64 -6.10 3.25
CA ALA A 350 -10.32 -5.03 2.53
C ALA A 350 -9.71 -4.78 1.15
N MET A 351 -8.38 -4.90 1.02
CA MET A 351 -7.69 -4.82 -0.27
C MET A 351 -8.05 -5.97 -1.23
N PHE A 352 -8.44 -7.13 -0.70
CA PHE A 352 -9.01 -8.21 -1.50
C PHE A 352 -10.47 -7.92 -1.87
N ILE A 353 -11.29 -7.56 -0.88
CA ILE A 353 -12.75 -7.40 -1.04
C ILE A 353 -13.08 -6.29 -2.04
N GLY A 354 -12.36 -5.15 -2.00
CA GLY A 354 -12.66 -3.99 -2.82
C GLY A 354 -12.75 -4.29 -4.32
N PRO A 355 -11.65 -4.70 -4.97
CA PRO A 355 -11.64 -5.00 -6.39
C PRO A 355 -12.51 -6.23 -6.75
N PHE A 356 -12.55 -7.24 -5.86
CA PHE A 356 -13.34 -8.45 -6.08
C PHE A 356 -14.84 -8.13 -6.16
N VAL A 357 -15.37 -7.41 -5.16
CA VAL A 357 -16.79 -7.01 -5.16
C VAL A 357 -17.09 -6.07 -6.31
N ALA A 358 -16.24 -5.08 -6.59
CA ALA A 358 -16.41 -4.18 -7.73
C ALA A 358 -16.51 -4.96 -9.04
N GLY A 359 -15.66 -5.98 -9.25
CA GLY A 359 -15.74 -6.84 -10.42
C GLY A 359 -16.98 -7.73 -10.48
N VAL A 360 -17.44 -8.25 -9.33
CA VAL A 360 -18.65 -9.11 -9.26
C VAL A 360 -19.92 -8.31 -9.52
N VAL A 361 -20.05 -7.11 -8.93
CA VAL A 361 -21.24 -6.27 -9.16
C VAL A 361 -21.27 -5.68 -10.58
N GLY A 362 -20.11 -5.64 -11.25
CA GLY A 362 -19.99 -5.17 -12.62
C GLY A 362 -20.40 -3.71 -12.80
N ARG A 363 -20.56 -3.31 -14.06
CA ARG A 363 -20.83 -1.93 -14.46
C ARG A 363 -22.05 -1.31 -13.77
N ASP A 364 -23.14 -2.07 -13.67
CA ASP A 364 -24.41 -1.56 -13.15
C ASP A 364 -24.38 -1.36 -11.62
N GLY A 365 -23.52 -2.09 -10.91
CA GLY A 365 -23.40 -2.03 -9.45
C GLY A 365 -22.23 -1.21 -8.93
N GLU A 366 -21.22 -0.88 -9.75
CA GLU A 366 -20.01 -0.18 -9.30
C GLU A 366 -20.33 1.16 -8.61
N GLY A 367 -21.22 1.96 -9.18
CA GLY A 367 -21.64 3.25 -8.62
C GLY A 367 -22.28 3.10 -7.23
N ILE A 368 -23.17 2.11 -7.08
CA ILE A 368 -23.84 1.81 -5.80
C ILE A 368 -22.78 1.33 -4.78
N PHE A 369 -21.89 0.44 -5.19
CA PHE A 369 -20.84 -0.08 -4.32
C PHE A 369 -19.94 1.04 -3.81
N LEU A 370 -19.49 1.96 -4.68
CA LEU A 370 -18.68 3.11 -4.28
C LEU A 370 -19.48 4.08 -3.39
N ALA A 371 -20.77 4.29 -3.66
CA ALA A 371 -21.62 5.10 -2.81
C ALA A 371 -21.76 4.50 -1.39
N LEU A 372 -21.86 3.18 -1.26
CA LEU A 372 -21.91 2.50 0.04
C LEU A 372 -20.57 2.64 0.80
N ILE A 373 -19.44 2.47 0.13
CA ILE A 373 -18.11 2.67 0.74
C ILE A 373 -17.97 4.13 1.17
N GLY A 374 -18.32 5.07 0.29
CA GLY A 374 -18.24 6.50 0.59
C GLY A 374 -19.16 6.91 1.74
N ALA A 375 -20.39 6.40 1.79
CA ALA A 375 -21.31 6.62 2.90
C ALA A 375 -20.76 6.07 4.22
N ALA A 376 -20.14 4.88 4.21
CA ALA A 376 -19.46 4.33 5.38
C ALA A 376 -18.28 5.21 5.83
N ALA A 377 -17.51 5.77 4.89
CA ALA A 377 -16.44 6.71 5.17
C ALA A 377 -16.98 8.01 5.78
N LEU A 378 -18.05 8.58 5.23
CA LEU A 378 -18.72 9.78 5.77
C LEU A 378 -19.23 9.57 7.18
N ALA A 379 -19.93 8.45 7.43
CA ALA A 379 -20.43 8.10 8.75
C ALA A 379 -19.30 7.91 9.77
N MET A 380 -18.21 7.25 9.36
CA MET A 380 -17.01 7.06 10.17
C MET A 380 -16.35 8.41 10.50
N GLY A 381 -16.15 9.26 9.49
CA GLY A 381 -15.55 10.58 9.64
C GLY A 381 -16.39 11.49 10.56
N ALA A 382 -17.71 11.53 10.39
CA ALA A 382 -18.62 12.25 11.27
C ALA A 382 -18.52 11.75 12.73
N ARG A 383 -18.48 10.43 12.94
CA ARG A 383 -18.34 9.84 14.28
C ARG A 383 -17.00 10.19 14.95
N LEU A 384 -15.92 10.29 14.17
CA LEU A 384 -14.61 10.70 14.67
C LEU A 384 -14.59 12.18 15.07
N LEU A 385 -15.25 13.07 14.31
CA LEU A 385 -15.39 14.49 14.64
C LEU A 385 -16.22 14.74 15.93
N TRP A 386 -17.22 13.91 16.18
CA TRP A 386 -18.04 14.01 17.40
C TRP A 386 -17.34 13.52 18.67
N ARG A 387 -16.15 12.91 18.54
CA ARG A 387 -15.33 12.45 19.65
C ARG A 387 -13.92 13.05 19.60
N PRO A 388 -13.79 14.36 19.79
CA PRO A 388 -12.50 15.05 19.64
C PRO A 388 -11.45 14.66 20.69
N SER A 389 -11.82 13.92 21.73
CA SER A 389 -10.90 13.45 22.80
C SER A 389 -10.03 12.24 22.42
N LEU A 390 -9.98 11.87 21.13
CA LEU A 390 -9.13 10.82 20.60
C LEU A 390 -7.71 11.31 20.32
#